data_6027fc98a8a2129baa3f4686efca687b
#
_entry.id   6027fc98a8a2129baa3f4686efca687b
#
_cell.length_a   1.000
_cell.length_b   1.000
_cell.length_c   1.000
_cell.angle_alpha   90.00
_cell.angle_beta   90.00
_cell.angle_gamma   90.00
#
_symmetry.space_group_name_H-M   'P 1'
#
loop_
_entity.id
_entity.type
_entity.pdbx_description
1 polymer ?
#
loop_
_entity_poly.entity_id
_entity_poly.type
_entity_poly.pdbx_seq_one_letter_code
_entity_poly.pdbx_strand_id
1 'polypeptide(L)'
;MSEAKTLTKKDFKPDQDVKWCPGCGDYAILNAVQAACATIGTAKEDVVFVSGIGCSSRFPYYMDTYGFHTIHGRAPAFATGIKASNPGLTVWLVTGDGDGLSIGGNHLAHLLRRNVNINVLLFNNEIYGLTKGQYSPTSPRGLRTKTSPMGSVDRPFNPISFALGCNATFVARTIDTHMKHMTDVLAAAAAHKGTS
;
A
#
# COMPACT_ATOMS: atom_id res chain seq x y z
N MET A 1 19.89 -23.48 -20.73
CA MET A 1 19.59 -22.62 -19.57
C MET A 1 19.37 -21.24 -20.15
N SER A 2 18.13 -20.74 -20.21
CA SER A 2 17.85 -19.38 -20.68
C SER A 2 18.46 -18.39 -19.67
N GLU A 3 19.28 -17.47 -20.15
CA GLU A 3 19.75 -16.34 -19.32
C GLU A 3 18.54 -15.67 -18.70
N ALA A 4 18.50 -15.57 -17.36
CA ALA A 4 17.44 -14.87 -16.66
C ALA A 4 17.49 -13.40 -17.11
N LYS A 5 16.47 -12.95 -17.82
CA LYS A 5 16.35 -11.56 -18.28
C LYS A 5 16.38 -10.64 -17.05
N THR A 6 17.36 -9.76 -16.96
CA THR A 6 17.40 -8.74 -15.92
C THR A 6 16.23 -7.79 -16.12
N LEU A 7 15.27 -7.81 -15.17
CA LEU A 7 14.12 -6.92 -15.18
C LEU A 7 14.54 -5.48 -14.87
N THR A 8 13.89 -4.54 -15.52
CA THR A 8 14.06 -3.10 -15.31
C THR A 8 12.76 -2.48 -14.83
N LYS A 9 12.81 -1.27 -14.30
CA LYS A 9 11.61 -0.51 -13.93
C LYS A 9 10.58 -0.41 -15.08
N LYS A 10 11.05 -0.36 -16.34
CA LYS A 10 10.16 -0.25 -17.51
C LYS A 10 9.31 -1.49 -17.72
N ASP A 11 9.81 -2.65 -17.31
CA ASP A 11 9.09 -3.93 -17.43
C ASP A 11 7.86 -3.99 -16.50
N PHE A 12 7.80 -3.13 -15.49
CA PHE A 12 6.66 -3.02 -14.56
C PHE A 12 5.72 -1.85 -14.88
N LYS A 13 5.97 -1.11 -15.95
CA LYS A 13 5.13 0.02 -16.37
C LYS A 13 4.09 -0.45 -17.38
N PRO A 14 2.78 -0.35 -17.10
CA PRO A 14 1.74 -0.73 -18.04
C PRO A 14 1.58 0.31 -19.16
N ASP A 15 0.85 -0.08 -20.18
CA ASP A 15 0.43 0.81 -21.27
C ASP A 15 -0.85 1.58 -20.88
N GLN A 16 -0.81 2.29 -19.77
CA GLN A 16 -1.91 3.10 -19.29
C GLN A 16 -1.41 4.42 -18.70
N ASP A 17 -2.20 5.48 -18.94
CA ASP A 17 -1.96 6.77 -18.31
C ASP A 17 -2.31 6.73 -16.81
N VAL A 18 -1.40 7.21 -16.00
CA VAL A 18 -1.64 7.38 -14.56
C VAL A 18 -2.58 8.57 -14.34
N LYS A 19 -3.67 8.37 -13.61
CA LYS A 19 -4.76 9.35 -13.40
C LYS A 19 -4.85 9.82 -11.95
N TRP A 20 -3.73 10.20 -11.33
CA TRP A 20 -3.71 10.95 -10.07
C TRP A 20 -3.66 12.45 -10.32
N CYS A 21 -3.86 13.24 -9.26
CA CYS A 21 -3.79 14.68 -9.34
C CYS A 21 -2.36 15.17 -9.68
N PRO A 22 -2.20 16.25 -10.44
CA PRO A 22 -0.87 16.83 -10.66
C PRO A 22 -0.15 17.13 -9.35
N GLY A 23 1.09 16.68 -9.23
CA GLY A 23 1.91 16.87 -8.02
C GLY A 23 1.60 15.93 -6.86
N CYS A 24 0.76 14.91 -7.05
CA CYS A 24 0.48 13.91 -6.04
C CYS A 24 1.72 13.03 -5.76
N GLY A 25 2.01 12.77 -4.49
CA GLY A 25 3.10 11.90 -4.06
C GLY A 25 2.99 10.45 -4.56
N ASP A 26 1.78 9.99 -4.88
CA ASP A 26 1.54 8.65 -5.42
C ASP A 26 2.36 8.35 -6.68
N TYR A 27 2.68 9.38 -7.50
CA TYR A 27 3.58 9.23 -8.65
C TYR A 27 5.00 8.83 -8.24
N ALA A 28 5.52 9.46 -7.20
CA ALA A 28 6.87 9.17 -6.69
C ALA A 28 6.91 7.77 -6.08
N ILE A 29 5.88 7.40 -5.32
CA ILE A 29 5.76 6.08 -4.71
C ILE A 29 5.64 4.98 -5.78
N LEU A 30 4.82 5.18 -6.82
CA LEU A 30 4.71 4.26 -7.95
C LEU A 30 6.08 4.03 -8.62
N ASN A 31 6.82 5.12 -8.85
CA ASN A 31 8.17 5.05 -9.40
C ASN A 31 9.13 4.22 -8.54
N ALA A 32 9.09 4.40 -7.22
CA ALA A 32 9.93 3.67 -6.29
C ALA A 32 9.57 2.19 -6.22
N VAL A 33 8.27 1.86 -6.22
CA VAL A 33 7.80 0.47 -6.18
C VAL A 33 8.14 -0.26 -7.47
N GLN A 34 7.98 0.35 -8.64
CA GLN A 34 8.40 -0.24 -9.92
C GLN A 34 9.91 -0.51 -9.95
N ALA A 35 10.72 0.40 -9.41
CA ALA A 35 12.17 0.20 -9.29
C ALA A 35 12.51 -0.90 -8.28
N ALA A 36 11.83 -0.94 -7.14
CA ALA A 36 12.01 -1.98 -6.13
C ALA A 36 11.67 -3.38 -6.68
N CYS A 37 10.54 -3.52 -7.39
CA CYS A 37 10.16 -4.79 -8.02
C CYS A 37 11.23 -5.29 -9.00
N ALA A 38 11.83 -4.39 -9.79
CA ALA A 38 12.93 -4.73 -10.67
C ALA A 38 14.18 -5.21 -9.91
N THR A 39 14.51 -4.55 -8.79
CA THR A 39 15.67 -4.91 -7.95
C THR A 39 15.46 -6.23 -7.21
N ILE A 40 14.24 -6.51 -6.76
CA ILE A 40 13.88 -7.78 -6.11
C ILE A 40 14.06 -8.96 -7.06
N GLY A 41 13.90 -8.73 -8.37
CA GLY A 41 14.15 -9.73 -9.41
C GLY A 41 13.11 -10.82 -9.52
N THR A 42 11.96 -10.69 -8.87
CA THR A 42 10.83 -11.62 -9.02
C THR A 42 10.20 -11.44 -10.41
N ALA A 43 9.89 -12.54 -11.09
CA ALA A 43 9.18 -12.49 -12.38
C ALA A 43 7.84 -11.76 -12.22
N LYS A 44 7.44 -10.98 -13.23
CA LYS A 44 6.20 -10.18 -13.16
C LYS A 44 4.97 -11.04 -12.89
N GLU A 45 4.97 -12.23 -13.42
CA GLU A 45 3.92 -13.25 -13.32
C GLU A 45 3.75 -13.78 -11.89
N ASP A 46 4.79 -13.63 -11.06
CA ASP A 46 4.79 -14.03 -9.64
C ASP A 46 4.55 -12.84 -8.69
N VAL A 47 4.33 -11.64 -9.25
CA VAL A 47 4.03 -10.44 -8.46
C VAL A 47 2.55 -10.11 -8.56
N VAL A 48 1.90 -9.89 -7.42
CA VAL A 48 0.47 -9.55 -7.35
C VAL A 48 0.27 -8.31 -6.48
N PHE A 49 -0.40 -7.30 -7.04
CA PHE A 49 -0.86 -6.13 -6.30
C PHE A 49 -2.32 -6.26 -5.92
N VAL A 50 -2.64 -6.13 -4.64
CA VAL A 50 -4.01 -6.19 -4.11
C VAL A 50 -4.34 -4.85 -3.48
N SER A 51 -5.44 -4.22 -3.87
CA SER A 51 -5.82 -2.91 -3.32
C SER A 51 -7.24 -2.87 -2.78
N GLY A 52 -7.46 -1.98 -1.84
CA GLY A 52 -8.79 -1.59 -1.36
C GLY A 52 -9.41 -0.49 -2.23
N ILE A 53 -9.92 0.57 -1.61
CA ILE A 53 -10.59 1.69 -2.28
C ILE A 53 -9.91 3.02 -1.91
N GLY A 54 -9.82 3.91 -2.87
CA GLY A 54 -9.24 5.26 -2.73
C GLY A 54 -8.21 5.58 -3.82
N CYS A 55 -7.55 6.72 -3.72
CA CYS A 55 -6.59 7.18 -4.73
C CYS A 55 -5.42 6.21 -4.86
N SER A 56 -4.79 5.82 -3.74
CA SER A 56 -3.70 4.84 -3.71
C SER A 56 -4.12 3.48 -4.24
N SER A 57 -5.38 3.11 -4.05
CA SER A 57 -5.92 1.80 -4.47
C SER A 57 -6.06 1.63 -5.98
N ARG A 58 -5.79 2.68 -6.76
CA ARG A 58 -5.64 2.58 -8.23
C ARG A 58 -4.32 1.92 -8.65
N PHE A 59 -3.44 1.65 -7.71
CA PHE A 59 -2.10 1.12 -7.93
C PHE A 59 -2.05 -0.12 -8.83
N PRO A 60 -2.94 -1.14 -8.69
CA PRO A 60 -2.92 -2.32 -9.55
C PRO A 60 -3.10 -2.00 -11.06
N TYR A 61 -3.77 -0.90 -11.40
CA TYR A 61 -3.92 -0.46 -12.80
C TYR A 61 -2.63 0.10 -13.39
N TYR A 62 -1.68 0.50 -12.53
CA TYR A 62 -0.45 1.21 -12.91
C TYR A 62 0.80 0.34 -12.75
N MET A 63 0.59 -0.97 -12.51
CA MET A 63 1.63 -1.99 -12.46
C MET A 63 1.38 -3.02 -13.56
N ASP A 64 2.41 -3.33 -14.36
CA ASP A 64 2.35 -4.42 -15.33
C ASP A 64 2.64 -5.76 -14.65
N THR A 65 1.72 -6.18 -13.77
CA THR A 65 1.71 -7.40 -12.98
C THR A 65 0.27 -7.90 -12.85
N TYR A 66 0.06 -9.03 -12.20
CA TYR A 66 -1.29 -9.38 -11.78
C TYR A 66 -1.79 -8.45 -10.67
N GLY A 67 -3.10 -8.16 -10.69
CA GLY A 67 -3.69 -7.24 -9.74
C GLY A 67 -5.15 -7.55 -9.39
N PHE A 68 -5.51 -7.19 -8.16
CA PHE A 68 -6.88 -7.26 -7.66
C PHE A 68 -7.28 -5.93 -7.06
N HIS A 69 -8.35 -5.33 -7.57
CA HIS A 69 -9.01 -4.19 -6.96
C HIS A 69 -10.23 -4.70 -6.20
N THR A 70 -10.21 -4.57 -4.87
CA THR A 70 -11.18 -5.23 -4.01
C THR A 70 -12.22 -4.26 -3.44
N ILE A 71 -12.95 -4.67 -2.41
CA ILE A 71 -13.95 -3.87 -1.72
C ILE A 71 -13.26 -3.04 -0.62
N HIS A 72 -13.86 -1.91 -0.26
CA HIS A 72 -13.35 -0.95 0.74
C HIS A 72 -12.95 -1.65 2.05
N GLY A 73 -11.68 -1.52 2.41
CA GLY A 73 -11.09 -2.09 3.62
C GLY A 73 -10.92 -3.61 3.62
N ARG A 74 -11.14 -4.29 2.48
CA ARG A 74 -11.10 -5.77 2.41
C ARG A 74 -9.83 -6.33 1.77
N ALA A 75 -8.97 -5.49 1.24
CA ALA A 75 -7.72 -5.91 0.62
C ALA A 75 -6.87 -6.87 1.48
N PRO A 76 -6.74 -6.69 2.82
CA PRO A 76 -5.97 -7.63 3.64
C PRO A 76 -6.53 -9.05 3.65
N ALA A 77 -7.86 -9.22 3.58
CA ALA A 77 -8.49 -10.53 3.53
C ALA A 77 -8.24 -11.22 2.18
N PHE A 78 -8.39 -10.49 1.07
CA PHE A 78 -8.09 -11.00 -0.28
C PHE A 78 -6.60 -11.35 -0.42
N ALA A 79 -5.70 -10.47 -0.01
CA ALA A 79 -4.26 -10.70 -0.06
C ALA A 79 -3.86 -11.95 0.74
N THR A 80 -4.47 -12.15 1.92
CA THR A 80 -4.26 -13.35 2.74
C THR A 80 -4.71 -14.60 1.98
N GLY A 81 -5.87 -14.56 1.34
CA GLY A 81 -6.39 -15.68 0.55
C GLY A 81 -5.49 -16.02 -0.64
N ILE A 82 -5.02 -15.01 -1.38
CA ILE A 82 -4.10 -15.17 -2.51
C ILE A 82 -2.78 -15.79 -2.03
N LYS A 83 -2.21 -15.28 -0.96
CA LYS A 83 -0.94 -15.80 -0.42
C LYS A 83 -1.08 -17.22 0.12
N ALA A 84 -2.23 -17.56 0.71
CA ALA A 84 -2.52 -18.89 1.20
C ALA A 84 -2.74 -19.90 0.06
N SER A 85 -3.36 -19.47 -1.03
CA SER A 85 -3.60 -20.34 -2.20
C SER A 85 -2.33 -20.59 -3.03
N ASN A 86 -1.43 -19.63 -3.10
CA ASN A 86 -0.13 -19.76 -3.74
C ASN A 86 0.97 -19.05 -2.93
N PRO A 87 1.64 -19.78 -2.03
CA PRO A 87 2.71 -19.23 -1.19
C PRO A 87 3.94 -18.72 -1.96
N GLY A 88 4.13 -19.12 -3.22
CA GLY A 88 5.22 -18.66 -4.08
C GLY A 88 5.09 -17.21 -4.55
N LEU A 89 3.87 -16.66 -4.56
CA LEU A 89 3.64 -15.30 -5.03
C LEU A 89 4.26 -14.24 -4.11
N THR A 90 4.79 -13.20 -4.72
CA THR A 90 5.15 -11.94 -4.05
C THR A 90 3.93 -11.02 -4.02
N VAL A 91 3.30 -10.91 -2.87
CA VAL A 91 2.05 -10.15 -2.72
C VAL A 91 2.34 -8.78 -2.10
N TRP A 92 1.87 -7.73 -2.78
CA TRP A 92 1.85 -6.35 -2.32
C TRP A 92 0.42 -5.92 -2.08
N LEU A 93 0.15 -5.41 -0.89
CA LEU A 93 -1.15 -4.84 -0.52
C LEU A 93 -1.04 -3.33 -0.49
N VAL A 94 -1.91 -2.64 -1.22
CA VAL A 94 -1.96 -1.17 -1.25
C VAL A 94 -3.27 -0.70 -0.65
N THR A 95 -3.18 0.19 0.35
CA THR A 95 -4.34 0.77 1.02
C THR A 95 -4.05 2.20 1.45
N GLY A 96 -5.06 3.04 1.53
CA GLY A 96 -4.97 4.35 2.15
C GLY A 96 -5.29 4.29 3.65
N ASP A 97 -4.97 5.34 4.38
CA ASP A 97 -5.28 5.48 5.80
C ASP A 97 -6.78 5.36 6.08
N GLY A 98 -7.62 6.01 5.27
CA GLY A 98 -9.07 5.90 5.35
C GLY A 98 -9.59 4.50 5.04
N ASP A 99 -9.00 3.81 4.08
CA ASP A 99 -9.39 2.45 3.69
C ASP A 99 -8.92 1.41 4.72
N GLY A 100 -7.63 1.43 5.04
CA GLY A 100 -7.01 0.41 5.89
C GLY A 100 -7.27 0.57 7.38
N LEU A 101 -7.41 1.80 7.88
CA LEU A 101 -7.53 2.08 9.32
C LEU A 101 -8.95 2.40 9.79
N SER A 102 -9.89 2.66 8.87
CA SER A 102 -11.32 2.81 9.18
C SER A 102 -12.02 1.45 9.03
N ILE A 103 -12.79 1.27 7.98
CA ILE A 103 -13.54 0.03 7.76
C ILE A 103 -12.63 -1.21 7.62
N GLY A 104 -11.37 -1.01 7.19
CA GLY A 104 -10.36 -2.07 7.05
C GLY A 104 -9.61 -2.44 8.32
N GLY A 105 -9.73 -1.67 9.41
CA GLY A 105 -8.88 -1.81 10.60
C GLY A 105 -8.83 -3.22 11.18
N ASN A 106 -9.98 -3.89 11.27
CA ASN A 106 -10.02 -5.28 11.77
C ASN A 106 -9.28 -6.26 10.85
N HIS A 107 -9.42 -6.13 9.53
CA HIS A 107 -8.73 -7.01 8.57
C HIS A 107 -7.21 -6.75 8.57
N LEU A 108 -6.80 -5.49 8.68
CA LEU A 108 -5.40 -5.13 8.80
C LEU A 108 -4.79 -5.66 10.11
N ALA A 109 -5.49 -5.50 11.24
CA ALA A 109 -5.06 -6.06 12.53
C ALA A 109 -4.85 -7.58 12.45
N HIS A 110 -5.77 -8.31 11.81
CA HIS A 110 -5.67 -9.75 11.67
C HIS A 110 -4.57 -10.18 10.69
N LEU A 111 -4.30 -9.41 9.63
CA LEU A 111 -3.17 -9.65 8.74
C LEU A 111 -1.84 -9.54 9.50
N LEU A 112 -1.63 -8.42 10.20
CA LEU A 112 -0.43 -8.15 11.00
C LEU A 112 -0.22 -9.23 12.07
N ARG A 113 -1.26 -9.50 12.87
CA ARG A 113 -1.22 -10.50 13.94
C ARG A 113 -0.91 -11.91 13.46
N ARG A 114 -1.37 -12.28 12.26
CA ARG A 114 -1.09 -13.59 11.65
C ARG A 114 0.27 -13.66 10.98
N ASN A 115 0.89 -12.52 10.82
CA ASN A 115 2.21 -12.36 10.21
C ASN A 115 2.33 -13.05 8.84
N VAL A 116 1.29 -12.91 8.00
CA VAL A 116 1.28 -13.47 6.66
C VAL A 116 2.34 -12.76 5.80
N ASN A 117 3.11 -13.50 5.03
CA ASN A 117 4.20 -12.93 4.22
C ASN A 117 3.67 -12.08 3.05
N ILE A 118 3.32 -10.83 3.36
CA ILE A 118 2.71 -9.83 2.48
C ILE A 118 3.33 -8.47 2.76
N ASN A 119 3.71 -7.74 1.72
CA ASN A 119 4.20 -6.36 1.83
C ASN A 119 3.02 -5.39 1.83
N VAL A 120 2.83 -4.61 2.89
CA VAL A 120 1.74 -3.65 3.03
C VAL A 120 2.25 -2.24 2.79
N LEU A 121 1.69 -1.56 1.80
CA LEU A 121 1.90 -0.15 1.52
C LEU A 121 0.71 0.65 2.04
N LEU A 122 0.85 1.26 3.21
CA LEU A 122 -0.15 2.17 3.78
C LEU A 122 0.17 3.62 3.38
N PHE A 123 -0.64 4.17 2.49
CA PHE A 123 -0.55 5.55 2.04
C PHE A 123 -1.29 6.47 3.01
N ASN A 124 -0.55 7.25 3.78
CA ASN A 124 -1.12 8.14 4.78
C ASN A 124 -1.09 9.60 4.31
N ASN A 125 -2.19 10.05 3.74
CA ASN A 125 -2.38 11.44 3.31
C ASN A 125 -3.32 12.24 4.22
N GLU A 126 -3.80 11.63 5.31
CA GLU A 126 -4.65 12.24 6.33
C GLU A 126 -6.01 12.76 5.80
N ILE A 127 -6.51 12.18 4.69
CA ILE A 127 -7.78 12.60 4.09
C ILE A 127 -8.38 11.52 3.18
N TYR A 128 -9.70 11.45 3.07
CA TYR A 128 -10.37 10.74 1.98
C TYR A 128 -10.32 11.58 0.70
N GLY A 129 -9.26 11.44 -0.10
CA GLY A 129 -9.03 12.26 -1.29
C GLY A 129 -10.02 11.96 -2.43
N LEU A 130 -10.27 10.68 -2.72
CA LEU A 130 -11.13 10.25 -3.83
C LEU A 130 -12.55 10.80 -3.71
N THR A 131 -13.09 10.89 -2.51
CA THR A 131 -14.44 11.39 -2.21
C THR A 131 -14.49 12.89 -1.94
N LYS A 132 -13.41 13.61 -2.28
CA LYS A 132 -13.29 15.09 -2.27
C LYS A 132 -13.13 15.71 -0.88
N GLY A 133 -12.48 15.00 0.06
CA GLY A 133 -11.86 15.64 1.21
C GLY A 133 -12.58 15.50 2.54
N GLN A 134 -13.19 14.37 2.86
CA GLN A 134 -13.63 14.05 4.22
C GLN A 134 -12.39 13.78 5.11
N TYR A 135 -12.48 14.05 6.41
CA TYR A 135 -11.41 13.68 7.32
C TYR A 135 -11.29 12.16 7.44
N SER A 136 -10.07 11.67 7.50
CA SER A 136 -9.71 10.25 7.68
C SER A 136 -9.38 9.96 9.15
N PRO A 137 -9.20 8.69 9.54
CA PRO A 137 -8.80 8.35 10.90
C PRO A 137 -7.51 9.03 11.37
N THR A 138 -6.59 9.36 10.45
CA THR A 138 -5.31 9.99 10.78
C THR A 138 -5.30 11.51 10.69
N SER A 139 -6.42 12.11 10.26
CA SER A 139 -6.56 13.57 10.13
C SER A 139 -6.35 14.27 11.48
N PRO A 140 -5.72 15.44 11.49
CA PRO A 140 -5.58 16.25 12.71
C PRO A 140 -6.93 16.59 13.34
N ARG A 141 -6.98 16.56 14.67
CA ARG A 141 -8.18 16.98 15.40
C ARG A 141 -8.51 18.44 15.10
N GLY A 142 -9.77 18.73 14.87
CA GLY A 142 -10.26 20.06 14.51
C GLY A 142 -10.18 20.37 13.03
N LEU A 143 -9.72 19.44 12.18
CA LEU A 143 -9.71 19.64 10.71
C LEU A 143 -11.14 19.90 10.21
N ARG A 144 -11.31 21.05 9.59
CA ARG A 144 -12.60 21.44 8.98
C ARG A 144 -12.68 20.93 7.55
N THR A 145 -13.77 20.27 7.24
CA THR A 145 -14.08 19.77 5.91
C THR A 145 -15.53 20.12 5.55
N LYS A 146 -15.93 19.89 4.30
CA LYS A 146 -17.31 20.12 3.86
C LYS A 146 -18.33 19.30 4.66
N THR A 147 -17.96 18.10 5.09
CA THR A 147 -18.81 17.21 5.88
C THR A 147 -18.64 17.39 7.39
N SER A 148 -17.63 18.11 7.81
CA SER A 148 -17.33 18.40 9.21
C SER A 148 -17.00 19.88 9.40
N PRO A 149 -17.98 20.79 9.20
CA PRO A 149 -17.74 22.25 9.22
C PRO A 149 -17.31 22.77 10.60
N MET A 150 -17.67 22.08 11.68
CA MET A 150 -17.25 22.40 13.05
C MET A 150 -15.87 21.83 13.40
N GLY A 151 -15.26 21.05 12.53
CA GLY A 151 -14.00 20.36 12.74
C GLY A 151 -14.18 18.91 13.18
N SER A 152 -13.16 18.08 12.90
CA SER A 152 -13.11 16.67 13.36
C SER A 152 -12.96 16.61 14.89
N VAL A 153 -13.69 15.71 15.55
CA VAL A 153 -13.65 15.53 17.00
C VAL A 153 -12.74 14.40 17.44
N ASP A 154 -12.45 13.47 16.54
CA ASP A 154 -11.67 12.27 16.81
C ASP A 154 -10.21 12.59 17.09
N ARG A 155 -9.57 11.74 17.89
CA ARG A 155 -8.11 11.78 18.04
C ARG A 155 -7.46 11.10 16.83
N PRO A 156 -6.39 11.67 16.24
CA PRO A 156 -5.70 11.06 15.14
C PRO A 156 -5.21 9.65 15.47
N PHE A 157 -5.52 8.72 14.60
CA PHE A 157 -5.05 7.34 14.68
C PHE A 157 -3.56 7.27 14.33
N ASN A 158 -2.77 6.57 15.13
CA ASN A 158 -1.36 6.35 14.86
C ASN A 158 -1.15 4.98 14.21
N PRO A 159 -0.82 4.92 12.89
CA PRO A 159 -0.66 3.66 12.17
C PRO A 159 0.48 2.79 12.72
N ILE A 160 1.59 3.43 13.15
CA ILE A 160 2.76 2.72 13.68
C ILE A 160 2.43 2.06 15.02
N SER A 161 1.82 2.82 15.94
CA SER A 161 1.39 2.28 17.23
C SER A 161 0.38 1.15 17.07
N PHE A 162 -0.52 1.26 16.10
CA PHE A 162 -1.48 0.21 15.78
C PHE A 162 -0.78 -1.05 15.27
N ALA A 163 0.14 -0.92 14.32
CA ALA A 163 0.87 -2.04 13.76
C ALA A 163 1.69 -2.77 14.84
N LEU A 164 2.41 -2.01 15.68
CA LEU A 164 3.17 -2.57 16.80
C LEU A 164 2.25 -3.25 17.83
N GLY A 165 1.10 -2.64 18.15
CA GLY A 165 0.09 -3.23 19.03
C GLY A 165 -0.54 -4.52 18.48
N CYS A 166 -0.53 -4.70 17.16
CA CYS A 166 -0.93 -5.95 16.51
C CYS A 166 0.21 -6.96 16.35
N ASN A 167 1.35 -6.75 17.00
CA ASN A 167 2.55 -7.59 16.95
C ASN A 167 3.18 -7.69 15.55
N ALA A 168 3.13 -6.61 14.77
CA ALA A 168 3.84 -6.54 13.49
C ALA A 168 5.34 -6.76 13.71
N THR A 169 5.95 -7.61 12.90
CA THR A 169 7.38 -7.97 13.00
C THR A 169 8.29 -7.06 12.17
N PHE A 170 7.71 -6.27 11.28
CA PHE A 170 8.39 -5.22 10.52
C PHE A 170 7.46 -4.01 10.41
N VAL A 171 7.96 -2.84 10.77
CA VAL A 171 7.27 -1.56 10.59
C VAL A 171 8.30 -0.51 10.19
N ALA A 172 8.04 0.19 9.08
CA ALA A 172 8.88 1.27 8.62
C ALA A 172 8.03 2.45 8.13
N ARG A 173 8.60 3.63 8.12
CA ARG A 173 7.97 4.84 7.59
C ARG A 173 8.95 5.59 6.68
N THR A 174 8.44 6.05 5.56
CA THR A 174 9.17 6.91 4.62
C THR A 174 8.25 8.00 4.10
N ILE A 175 8.80 8.93 3.34
CA ILE A 175 8.04 10.00 2.68
C ILE A 175 8.34 10.02 1.19
N ASP A 176 7.38 10.45 0.40
CA ASP A 176 7.37 10.45 -1.07
C ASP A 176 8.50 11.29 -1.70
N THR A 177 9.01 12.28 -0.97
CA THR A 177 10.12 13.15 -1.41
C THR A 177 11.52 12.55 -1.17
N HIS A 178 11.65 11.52 -0.36
CA HIS A 178 12.94 10.86 -0.05
C HIS A 178 13.10 9.55 -0.82
N MET A 179 13.27 9.64 -2.14
CA MET A 179 13.32 8.49 -3.06
C MET A 179 14.31 7.41 -2.65
N LYS A 180 15.54 7.77 -2.26
CA LYS A 180 16.55 6.79 -1.86
C LYS A 180 16.10 6.01 -0.62
N HIS A 181 15.70 6.71 0.44
CA HIS A 181 15.23 6.08 1.68
C HIS A 181 14.00 5.21 1.42
N MET A 182 13.07 5.67 0.59
CA MET A 182 11.89 4.89 0.21
C MET A 182 12.26 3.59 -0.50
N THR A 183 13.20 3.63 -1.43
CA THR A 183 13.69 2.43 -2.13
C THR A 183 14.36 1.45 -1.17
N ASP A 184 15.18 1.96 -0.23
CA ASP A 184 15.85 1.14 0.78
C ASP A 184 14.82 0.46 1.72
N VAL A 185 13.79 1.19 2.14
CA VAL A 185 12.67 0.67 2.96
C VAL A 185 11.89 -0.40 2.21
N LEU A 186 11.56 -0.17 0.94
CA LEU A 186 10.84 -1.15 0.11
C LEU A 186 11.64 -2.44 -0.08
N ALA A 187 12.96 -2.33 -0.29
CA ALA A 187 13.83 -3.49 -0.40
C ALA A 187 13.89 -4.28 0.92
N ALA A 188 14.00 -3.58 2.05
CA ALA A 188 14.00 -4.22 3.37
C ALA A 188 12.66 -4.90 3.68
N ALA A 189 11.55 -4.26 3.31
CA ALA A 189 10.20 -4.82 3.45
C ALA A 189 10.05 -6.12 2.64
N ALA A 190 10.48 -6.11 1.38
CA ALA A 190 10.40 -7.27 0.51
C ALA A 190 11.29 -8.45 0.97
N ALA A 191 12.41 -8.15 1.64
CA ALA A 191 13.30 -9.17 2.19
C ALA A 191 12.78 -9.78 3.50
N HIS A 192 11.85 -9.10 4.18
CA HIS A 192 11.28 -9.57 5.44
C HIS A 192 10.42 -10.83 5.24
N LYS A 193 10.49 -11.76 6.19
CA LYS A 193 9.65 -12.96 6.20
C LYS A 193 8.50 -12.77 7.19
N GLY A 194 7.34 -12.44 6.65
CA GLY A 194 6.14 -12.06 7.40
C GLY A 194 5.48 -10.82 6.80
N THR A 195 4.56 -10.22 7.55
CA THR A 195 3.93 -8.96 7.13
C THR A 195 4.89 -7.80 7.39
N SER A 196 5.17 -7.05 6.32
CA SER A 196 6.01 -5.86 6.36
C SER A 196 5.19 -4.62 6.04
#